data_2f9052daa01ce7014a0e1a3d0694d80a
#
_entry.id   2f9052daa01ce7014a0e1a3d0694d80a
#
_cell.length_a   1.000
_cell.length_b   1.000
_cell.length_c   1.000
_cell.angle_alpha   90.00
_cell.angle_beta   90.00
_cell.angle_gamma   90.00
#
_symmetry.space_group_name_H-M   'P 1'
#
loop_
_entity.id
_entity.type
_entity.pdbx_description
1 polymer ?
#
loop_
_entity_poly.entity_id
_entity_poly.type
_entity_poly.pdbx_seq_one_letter_code
_entity_poly.pdbx_strand_id
1 'polypeptide(L)'
;MPNLWHSLKNRKDTAIILDLRSTTYIASNLCSALGLILENIKIKNNKIYFRNIPNYLRQILINKEFLLSLESQKFQWSRYNFLAYKKFKVEEKETFEEYLIEKFDEFTKENLLNFNKKDTVRAISEMFANVKMHTNSEKVVTCGYYDKDKKEMYFTISNHGITISKTIERKNGYIFEEEIEAREWAVKKSSSTRYNNETGGLGLYSTREFIKSIGGEMWIISGRGYWHDKDNNLEKYELKSSFPGTVITFLFPLDYINKEECINKEIISLDDIIGGELW
;
A
#
# COMPACT_ATOMS: atom_id res chain seq x y z
N MET A 1 -7.97 2.18 -13.12
CA MET A 1 -7.21 3.43 -12.82
C MET A 1 -6.33 3.90 -13.97
N PRO A 2 -5.42 3.10 -14.58
CA PRO A 2 -4.59 3.60 -15.71
C PRO A 2 -5.38 4.16 -16.90
N ASN A 3 -6.49 3.51 -17.28
CA ASN A 3 -7.35 4.00 -18.37
C ASN A 3 -7.99 5.37 -18.03
N LEU A 4 -8.40 5.58 -16.78
CA LEU A 4 -8.92 6.88 -16.34
C LEU A 4 -7.84 7.96 -16.46
N TRP A 5 -6.63 7.69 -15.97
CA TRP A 5 -5.51 8.59 -16.15
C TRP A 5 -5.25 8.91 -17.64
N HIS A 6 -5.19 7.87 -18.47
CA HIS A 6 -4.94 8.04 -19.91
C HIS A 6 -5.98 8.96 -20.57
N SER A 7 -7.24 8.82 -20.20
CA SER A 7 -8.34 9.63 -20.74
C SER A 7 -8.31 11.09 -20.28
N LEU A 8 -7.75 11.36 -19.10
CA LEU A 8 -7.84 12.66 -18.44
C LEU A 8 -6.52 13.44 -18.41
N LYS A 9 -5.37 12.79 -18.55
CA LYS A 9 -4.03 13.40 -18.38
C LYS A 9 -3.75 14.65 -19.20
N ASN A 10 -4.40 14.80 -20.35
CA ASN A 10 -4.21 15.93 -21.26
C ASN A 10 -5.30 17.01 -21.13
N ARG A 11 -6.31 16.81 -20.27
CA ARG A 11 -7.36 17.80 -20.03
C ARG A 11 -6.82 18.98 -19.24
N LYS A 12 -7.21 20.18 -19.64
CA LYS A 12 -6.85 21.45 -19.01
C LYS A 12 -8.06 22.40 -19.07
N ASP A 13 -8.23 23.22 -18.03
CA ASP A 13 -9.29 24.24 -17.95
C ASP A 13 -10.69 23.64 -18.23
N THR A 14 -10.94 22.41 -17.79
CA THR A 14 -12.14 21.63 -18.15
C THR A 14 -12.93 21.25 -16.90
N ALA A 15 -14.26 21.30 -16.98
CA ALA A 15 -15.15 20.68 -15.99
C ALA A 15 -15.32 19.19 -16.31
N ILE A 16 -14.86 18.33 -15.41
CA ILE A 16 -14.89 16.88 -15.54
C ILE A 16 -15.96 16.33 -14.60
N ILE A 17 -16.92 15.61 -15.13
CA ILE A 17 -17.96 14.96 -14.35
C ILE A 17 -17.67 13.46 -14.31
N LEU A 18 -17.44 12.91 -13.11
CA LEU A 18 -17.34 11.49 -12.86
C LEU A 18 -18.72 10.97 -12.48
N ASP A 19 -19.39 10.33 -13.43
CA ASP A 19 -20.71 9.72 -13.21
C ASP A 19 -20.51 8.30 -12.66
N LEU A 20 -20.94 8.07 -11.42
CA LEU A 20 -20.79 6.78 -10.72
C LEU A 20 -22.07 5.94 -10.73
N ARG A 21 -23.05 6.27 -11.55
CA ARG A 21 -24.36 5.61 -11.65
C ARG A 21 -24.25 4.08 -11.78
N SER A 22 -23.33 3.61 -12.61
CA SER A 22 -23.10 2.20 -12.88
C SER A 22 -21.99 1.58 -12.01
N THR A 23 -21.46 2.33 -11.04
CA THR A 23 -20.39 1.84 -10.18
C THR A 23 -21.00 1.11 -9.00
N THR A 24 -20.82 -0.20 -8.97
CA THR A 24 -21.32 -1.07 -7.89
C THR A 24 -20.36 -1.16 -6.72
N TYR A 25 -19.07 -0.99 -6.96
CA TYR A 25 -18.03 -1.13 -5.94
C TYR A 25 -16.76 -0.35 -6.30
N ILE A 26 -16.10 0.22 -5.30
CA ILE A 26 -14.73 0.74 -5.38
C ILE A 26 -13.93 0.08 -4.27
N ALA A 27 -12.96 -0.74 -4.64
CA ALA A 27 -12.05 -1.33 -3.68
C ALA A 27 -11.30 -0.25 -2.90
N SER A 28 -11.13 -0.44 -1.60
CA SER A 28 -10.52 0.56 -0.72
C SER A 28 -9.10 0.93 -1.15
N ASN A 29 -8.34 -0.06 -1.59
CA ASN A 29 -6.99 0.13 -2.10
C ASN A 29 -6.92 0.98 -3.38
N LEU A 30 -8.02 1.13 -4.11
CA LEU A 30 -8.08 2.00 -5.28
C LEU A 30 -8.34 3.48 -4.95
N CYS A 31 -8.74 3.80 -3.71
CA CYS A 31 -8.99 5.19 -3.31
C CYS A 31 -7.70 6.04 -3.36
N SER A 32 -6.55 5.50 -2.94
CA SER A 32 -5.28 6.23 -3.02
C SER A 32 -4.87 6.50 -4.47
N ALA A 33 -4.96 5.50 -5.34
CA ALA A 33 -4.65 5.64 -6.75
C ALA A 33 -5.61 6.62 -7.46
N LEU A 34 -6.92 6.56 -7.16
CA LEU A 34 -7.91 7.48 -7.69
C LEU A 34 -7.63 8.90 -7.23
N GLY A 35 -7.37 9.10 -5.94
CA GLY A 35 -7.08 10.41 -5.37
C GLY A 35 -5.85 11.05 -6.02
N LEU A 36 -4.78 10.30 -6.22
CA LEU A 36 -3.58 10.77 -6.94
C LEU A 36 -3.90 11.23 -8.37
N ILE A 37 -4.69 10.45 -9.11
CA ILE A 37 -5.11 10.82 -10.47
C ILE A 37 -5.89 12.13 -10.44
N LEU A 38 -6.88 12.24 -9.56
CA LEU A 38 -7.76 13.41 -9.49
C LEU A 38 -7.01 14.67 -9.05
N GLU A 39 -6.06 14.56 -8.12
CA GLU A 39 -5.21 15.68 -7.72
C GLU A 39 -4.34 16.19 -8.87
N ASN A 40 -3.70 15.28 -9.61
CA ASN A 40 -2.90 15.66 -10.76
C ASN A 40 -3.72 16.36 -11.87
N ILE A 41 -4.96 15.95 -12.02
CA ILE A 41 -5.88 16.57 -12.96
C ILE A 41 -6.28 17.97 -12.47
N LYS A 42 -6.53 18.16 -11.17
CA LYS A 42 -6.85 19.46 -10.57
C LYS A 42 -5.72 20.49 -10.76
N ILE A 43 -4.45 20.10 -10.68
CA ILE A 43 -3.29 20.99 -10.91
C ILE A 43 -3.35 21.68 -12.27
N LYS A 44 -3.99 21.07 -13.28
CA LYS A 44 -4.18 21.64 -14.63
C LYS A 44 -5.42 22.52 -14.73
N ASN A 45 -5.86 23.14 -13.63
CA ASN A 45 -7.05 23.98 -13.55
C ASN A 45 -8.35 23.30 -13.97
N ASN A 46 -8.44 21.98 -13.84
CA ASN A 46 -9.68 21.25 -14.06
C ASN A 46 -10.55 21.25 -12.80
N LYS A 47 -11.87 21.37 -12.99
CA LYS A 47 -12.87 21.20 -11.93
C LYS A 47 -13.43 19.79 -12.00
N ILE A 48 -13.46 19.06 -10.89
CA ILE A 48 -13.95 17.67 -10.82
C ILE A 48 -15.23 17.64 -10.01
N TYR A 49 -16.26 17.04 -10.58
CA TYR A 49 -17.55 16.83 -9.96
C TYR A 49 -17.89 15.34 -9.96
N PHE A 50 -18.49 14.89 -8.87
CA PHE A 50 -19.08 13.56 -8.79
C PHE A 50 -20.58 13.65 -8.99
N ARG A 51 -21.15 12.77 -9.83
CA ARG A 51 -22.57 12.72 -10.10
C ARG A 51 -23.12 11.31 -9.95
N ASN A 52 -24.37 11.21 -9.51
CA ASN A 52 -25.09 9.95 -9.37
C ASN A 52 -24.34 8.90 -8.52
N ILE A 53 -23.74 9.34 -7.41
CA ILE A 53 -23.08 8.42 -6.48
C ILE A 53 -24.18 7.61 -5.76
N PRO A 54 -24.24 6.27 -5.92
CA PRO A 54 -25.17 5.44 -5.16
C PRO A 54 -25.00 5.62 -3.64
N ASN A 55 -26.07 5.63 -2.87
CA ASN A 55 -26.01 5.92 -1.43
C ASN A 55 -25.04 5.02 -0.67
N TYR A 56 -25.05 3.73 -0.94
CA TYR A 56 -24.11 2.79 -0.31
C TYR A 56 -22.64 3.12 -0.64
N LEU A 57 -22.35 3.49 -1.88
CA LEU A 57 -21.00 3.86 -2.30
C LEU A 57 -20.58 5.20 -1.69
N ARG A 58 -21.50 6.16 -1.60
CA ARG A 58 -21.27 7.45 -0.95
C ARG A 58 -20.86 7.26 0.52
N GLN A 59 -21.58 6.42 1.27
CA GLN A 59 -21.24 6.11 2.66
C GLN A 59 -19.84 5.49 2.79
N ILE A 60 -19.50 4.54 1.93
CA ILE A 60 -18.17 3.92 1.92
C ILE A 60 -17.07 4.97 1.65
N LEU A 61 -17.25 5.85 0.68
CA LEU A 61 -16.26 6.85 0.31
C LEU A 61 -16.14 7.97 1.35
N ILE A 62 -17.22 8.32 2.06
CA ILE A 62 -17.19 9.26 3.19
C ILE A 62 -16.48 8.61 4.38
N ASN A 63 -16.83 7.37 4.75
CA ASN A 63 -16.20 6.66 5.85
C ASN A 63 -14.68 6.48 5.67
N LYS A 64 -14.21 6.43 4.42
CA LYS A 64 -12.78 6.41 4.08
C LYS A 64 -12.15 7.81 4.01
N GLU A 65 -12.87 8.83 4.39
CA GLU A 65 -12.45 10.24 4.27
C GLU A 65 -12.06 10.67 2.84
N PHE A 66 -12.33 9.81 1.85
CA PHE A 66 -11.92 10.04 0.48
C PHE A 66 -12.67 11.23 -0.15
N LEU A 67 -14.01 11.23 -0.09
CA LEU A 67 -14.80 12.35 -0.59
C LEU A 67 -14.53 13.63 0.20
N LEU A 68 -14.35 13.54 1.52
CA LEU A 68 -14.04 14.68 2.38
C LEU A 68 -12.73 15.35 1.98
N SER A 69 -11.71 14.57 1.63
CA SER A 69 -10.42 15.08 1.17
C SER A 69 -10.49 15.79 -0.18
N LEU A 70 -11.49 15.48 -0.99
CA LEU A 70 -11.70 16.08 -2.31
C LEU A 70 -12.66 17.26 -2.32
N GLU A 71 -13.67 17.26 -1.47
CA GLU A 71 -14.78 18.24 -1.46
C GLU A 71 -14.64 19.33 -0.38
N SER A 72 -13.62 19.29 0.46
CA SER A 72 -13.38 20.28 1.55
C SER A 72 -14.52 20.41 2.57
N GLN A 73 -15.38 19.42 2.69
CA GLN A 73 -16.49 19.42 3.65
C GLN A 73 -16.10 18.68 4.94
N LYS A 74 -16.47 19.26 6.10
CA LYS A 74 -16.31 18.64 7.41
C LYS A 74 -17.55 17.81 7.73
N PHE A 75 -17.39 16.51 7.95
CA PHE A 75 -18.46 15.62 8.38
C PHE A 75 -18.14 14.92 9.70
N GLN A 76 -19.18 14.57 10.45
CA GLN A 76 -19.09 13.90 11.75
C GLN A 76 -18.99 12.37 11.59
N TRP A 77 -18.17 11.74 12.40
CA TRP A 77 -17.65 10.39 12.37
C TRP A 77 -18.69 9.25 12.38
N SER A 78 -18.46 8.20 11.58
CA SER A 78 -18.94 6.85 11.86
C SER A 78 -17.75 5.92 12.13
N ARG A 79 -17.86 5.13 13.20
CA ARG A 79 -16.84 4.17 13.64
C ARG A 79 -16.81 2.95 12.71
N TYR A 80 -16.06 3.01 11.63
CA TYR A 80 -15.79 1.85 10.82
C TYR A 80 -14.29 1.62 10.69
N ASN A 81 -13.88 0.36 10.67
CA ASN A 81 -12.52 -0.16 10.66
C ASN A 81 -11.76 0.16 9.36
N PHE A 82 -11.64 1.41 8.97
CA PHE A 82 -10.95 1.82 7.78
C PHE A 82 -9.70 2.63 8.13
N LEU A 83 -8.60 2.27 7.49
CA LEU A 83 -7.45 3.14 7.40
C LEU A 83 -7.82 4.28 6.43
N ALA A 84 -8.02 5.47 6.95
CA ALA A 84 -8.48 6.61 6.18
C ALA A 84 -7.57 6.94 5.00
N TYR A 85 -8.16 7.53 3.96
CA TYR A 85 -7.37 8.15 2.89
C TYR A 85 -6.57 9.31 3.48
N LYS A 86 -5.25 9.17 3.54
CA LYS A 86 -4.36 10.16 4.14
C LYS A 86 -3.18 10.46 3.24
N LYS A 87 -2.73 11.71 3.29
CA LYS A 87 -1.59 12.21 2.53
C LYS A 87 -0.50 12.61 3.48
N PHE A 88 0.73 12.31 3.08
CA PHE A 88 1.94 12.71 3.78
C PHE A 88 2.91 13.33 2.78
N LYS A 89 3.68 14.32 3.20
CA LYS A 89 4.85 14.74 2.44
C LYS A 89 5.93 13.67 2.56
N VAL A 90 6.81 13.54 1.59
CA VAL A 90 7.87 12.52 1.61
C VAL A 90 8.88 12.74 2.72
N GLU A 91 8.93 13.93 3.32
CA GLU A 91 9.76 14.28 4.49
C GLU A 91 9.14 13.81 5.80
N GLU A 92 7.82 13.54 5.85
CA GLU A 92 7.05 13.23 7.06
C GLU A 92 7.09 11.72 7.42
N LYS A 93 8.26 11.08 7.30
CA LYS A 93 8.39 9.64 7.57
C LYS A 93 8.06 9.30 9.03
N GLU A 94 8.55 10.08 9.96
CA GLU A 94 8.32 9.89 11.40
C GLU A 94 6.82 10.00 11.75
N THR A 95 6.17 11.08 11.27
CA THR A 95 4.71 11.27 11.42
C THR A 95 3.91 10.14 10.77
N PHE A 96 4.41 9.60 9.65
CA PHE A 96 3.78 8.46 9.00
C PHE A 96 3.92 7.18 9.85
N GLU A 97 5.09 6.93 10.43
CA GLU A 97 5.33 5.79 11.33
C GLU A 97 4.47 5.87 12.59
N GLU A 98 4.39 7.05 13.22
CA GLU A 98 3.50 7.32 14.36
C GLU A 98 2.03 7.04 14.00
N TYR A 99 1.58 7.50 12.84
CA TYR A 99 0.23 7.21 12.35
C TYR A 99 -0.02 5.71 12.19
N LEU A 100 0.92 4.95 11.63
CA LEU A 100 0.78 3.50 11.49
C LEU A 100 0.68 2.82 12.86
N ILE A 101 1.55 3.20 13.80
CA ILE A 101 1.57 2.64 15.15
C ILE A 101 0.23 2.92 15.85
N GLU A 102 -0.24 4.16 15.83
CA GLU A 102 -1.52 4.56 16.40
C GLU A 102 -2.67 3.73 15.83
N LYS A 103 -2.77 3.64 14.50
CA LYS A 103 -3.85 2.90 13.84
C LYS A 103 -3.79 1.40 14.09
N PHE A 104 -2.61 0.82 14.15
CA PHE A 104 -2.45 -0.59 14.47
C PHE A 104 -2.74 -0.88 15.95
N ASP A 105 -2.45 0.06 16.85
CA ASP A 105 -2.80 -0.07 18.27
C ASP A 105 -4.31 0.03 18.50
N GLU A 106 -4.98 0.99 17.87
CA GLU A 106 -6.45 1.07 17.88
C GLU A 106 -7.05 -0.25 17.38
N PHE A 107 -6.53 -0.74 16.29
CA PHE A 107 -7.00 -1.92 15.61
C PHE A 107 -6.82 -3.21 16.43
N THR A 108 -5.65 -3.43 17.02
CA THR A 108 -5.36 -4.61 17.84
C THR A 108 -6.14 -4.60 19.15
N LYS A 109 -6.35 -3.44 19.78
CA LYS A 109 -7.18 -3.30 20.98
C LYS A 109 -8.64 -3.66 20.71
N GLU A 110 -9.21 -3.19 19.61
CA GLU A 110 -10.61 -3.43 19.26
C GLU A 110 -10.89 -4.89 18.87
N ASN A 111 -9.92 -5.57 18.27
CA ASN A 111 -10.13 -6.87 17.65
C ASN A 111 -9.41 -8.04 18.34
N LEU A 112 -8.66 -7.79 19.42
CA LEU A 112 -7.88 -8.80 20.16
C LEU A 112 -6.97 -9.64 19.25
N LEU A 113 -6.38 -9.01 18.24
CA LEU A 113 -5.60 -9.68 17.22
C LEU A 113 -4.13 -9.74 17.61
N ASN A 114 -3.52 -10.87 17.35
CA ASN A 114 -2.10 -11.09 17.56
C ASN A 114 -1.39 -11.03 16.20
N PHE A 115 -0.81 -9.89 15.85
CA PHE A 115 -0.05 -9.75 14.62
C PHE A 115 1.27 -9.02 14.88
N ASN A 116 2.26 -9.30 14.04
CA ASN A 116 3.58 -8.71 14.17
C ASN A 116 3.58 -7.22 13.74
N LYS A 117 3.11 -6.35 14.64
CA LYS A 117 3.00 -4.91 14.41
C LYS A 117 4.35 -4.29 14.01
N LYS A 118 5.43 -4.66 14.72
CA LYS A 118 6.76 -4.06 14.52
C LYS A 118 7.27 -4.28 13.09
N ASP A 119 7.24 -5.51 12.62
CA ASP A 119 7.73 -5.83 11.29
C ASP A 119 6.78 -5.33 10.20
N THR A 120 5.47 -5.28 10.47
CA THR A 120 4.48 -4.68 9.56
C THR A 120 4.72 -3.18 9.39
N VAL A 121 4.90 -2.43 10.46
CA VAL A 121 5.26 -1.01 10.40
C VAL A 121 6.56 -0.82 9.62
N ARG A 122 7.58 -1.63 9.93
CA ARG A 122 8.87 -1.56 9.23
C ARG A 122 8.73 -1.79 7.72
N ALA A 123 7.99 -2.83 7.32
CA ALA A 123 7.78 -3.15 5.90
C ALA A 123 7.08 -2.02 5.14
N ILE A 124 6.04 -1.43 5.74
CA ILE A 124 5.32 -0.30 5.14
C ILE A 124 6.18 0.97 5.11
N SER A 125 6.93 1.25 6.19
CA SER A 125 7.83 2.41 6.28
C SER A 125 8.98 2.35 5.28
N GLU A 126 9.45 1.15 4.94
CA GLU A 126 10.45 0.98 3.89
C GLU A 126 9.90 1.40 2.52
N MET A 127 8.63 1.09 2.24
CA MET A 127 8.01 1.56 0.99
C MET A 127 7.83 3.07 0.96
N PHE A 128 7.52 3.69 2.10
CA PHE A 128 7.49 5.15 2.22
C PHE A 128 8.86 5.77 1.90
N ALA A 129 9.91 5.24 2.50
CA ALA A 129 11.29 5.70 2.26
C ALA A 129 11.70 5.55 0.78
N ASN A 130 11.27 4.47 0.13
CA ASN A 130 11.52 4.25 -1.30
C ASN A 130 10.90 5.33 -2.18
N VAL A 131 9.73 5.86 -1.82
CA VAL A 131 9.12 6.98 -2.57
C VAL A 131 10.02 8.19 -2.54
N LYS A 132 10.48 8.61 -1.35
CA LYS A 132 11.41 9.75 -1.19
C LYS A 132 12.68 9.59 -2.02
N MET A 133 13.28 8.41 -1.98
CA MET A 133 14.58 8.16 -2.59
C MET A 133 14.54 7.98 -4.11
N HIS A 134 13.41 7.55 -4.65
CA HIS A 134 13.40 6.99 -6.00
C HIS A 134 12.40 7.61 -6.98
N THR A 135 11.41 8.39 -6.51
CA THR A 135 10.28 8.71 -7.38
C THR A 135 10.13 10.17 -7.78
N ASN A 136 10.88 11.09 -7.19
CA ASN A 136 10.66 12.54 -7.32
C ASN A 136 9.23 12.95 -6.96
N SER A 137 8.53 12.18 -6.15
CA SER A 137 7.21 12.55 -5.63
C SER A 137 7.36 13.47 -4.43
N GLU A 138 6.47 14.44 -4.32
CA GLU A 138 6.37 15.30 -3.13
C GLU A 138 5.49 14.68 -2.04
N LYS A 139 4.67 13.70 -2.40
CA LYS A 139 3.63 13.13 -1.53
C LYS A 139 3.53 11.63 -1.64
N VAL A 140 3.18 11.06 -0.52
CA VAL A 140 2.70 9.68 -0.38
C VAL A 140 1.25 9.71 0.02
N VAL A 141 0.44 8.86 -0.61
CA VAL A 141 -0.98 8.72 -0.29
C VAL A 141 -1.25 7.30 0.16
N THR A 142 -2.00 7.17 1.25
CA THR A 142 -2.33 5.87 1.82
C THR A 142 -3.83 5.70 2.00
N CYS A 143 -4.29 4.49 1.98
CA CYS A 143 -5.61 4.07 2.40
C CYS A 143 -5.61 2.57 2.68
N GLY A 144 -6.62 2.09 3.37
CA GLY A 144 -6.75 0.67 3.65
C GLY A 144 -8.12 0.31 4.17
N TYR A 145 -8.30 -0.95 4.50
CA TYR A 145 -9.48 -1.45 5.18
C TYR A 145 -9.19 -2.77 5.87
N TYR A 146 -10.04 -3.11 6.79
CA TYR A 146 -10.07 -4.37 7.48
C TYR A 146 -11.33 -5.17 7.12
N ASP A 147 -11.12 -6.38 6.67
CA ASP A 147 -12.17 -7.36 6.46
C ASP A 147 -12.29 -8.23 7.73
N LYS A 148 -13.34 -7.97 8.52
CA LYS A 148 -13.56 -8.67 9.80
C LYS A 148 -13.85 -10.16 9.61
N ASP A 149 -14.55 -10.50 8.55
CA ASP A 149 -14.99 -11.87 8.31
C ASP A 149 -13.83 -12.75 7.90
N LYS A 150 -12.90 -12.19 7.12
CA LYS A 150 -11.68 -12.87 6.68
C LYS A 150 -10.50 -12.67 7.62
N LYS A 151 -10.60 -11.72 8.56
CA LYS A 151 -9.49 -11.27 9.42
C LYS A 151 -8.26 -10.84 8.61
N GLU A 152 -8.50 -10.07 7.57
CA GLU A 152 -7.52 -9.56 6.63
C GLU A 152 -7.45 -8.04 6.67
N MET A 153 -6.26 -7.49 6.75
CA MET A 153 -6.04 -6.06 6.62
C MET A 153 -5.38 -5.75 5.28
N TYR A 154 -6.00 -4.86 4.54
CA TYR A 154 -5.44 -4.32 3.30
C TYR A 154 -4.88 -2.93 3.57
N PHE A 155 -3.64 -2.70 3.20
CA PHE A 155 -2.99 -1.41 3.26
C PHE A 155 -2.38 -1.05 1.91
N THR A 156 -2.65 0.17 1.44
CA THR A 156 -2.12 0.64 0.16
C THR A 156 -1.33 1.92 0.37
N ILE A 157 -0.15 1.95 -0.21
CA ILE A 157 0.71 3.11 -0.35
C ILE A 157 0.88 3.43 -1.83
N SER A 158 0.74 4.70 -2.18
CA SER A 158 0.84 5.13 -3.57
C SER A 158 1.46 6.50 -3.70
N ASN A 159 2.14 6.71 -4.80
CA ASN A 159 2.73 7.99 -5.16
C ASN A 159 2.59 8.25 -6.66
N HIS A 160 2.55 9.53 -6.99
CA HIS A 160 2.77 10.01 -8.36
C HIS A 160 4.26 10.25 -8.56
N GLY A 161 4.79 9.97 -9.75
CA GLY A 161 6.20 10.27 -10.04
C GLY A 161 6.85 9.24 -10.98
N ILE A 162 8.16 9.08 -10.83
CA ILE A 162 8.93 8.17 -11.66
C ILE A 162 8.54 6.72 -11.35
N THR A 163 8.32 5.93 -12.39
CA THR A 163 8.00 4.49 -12.27
C THR A 163 9.23 3.68 -11.87
N ILE A 164 9.00 2.45 -11.38
CA ILE A 164 10.10 1.55 -10.99
C ILE A 164 11.05 1.32 -12.17
N SER A 165 10.54 1.04 -13.38
CA SER A 165 11.38 0.81 -14.57
C SER A 165 12.27 2.01 -14.89
N LYS A 166 11.68 3.21 -14.88
CA LYS A 166 12.45 4.44 -15.14
C LYS A 166 13.45 4.78 -14.03
N THR A 167 13.16 4.40 -12.79
CA THR A 167 14.12 4.55 -11.69
C THR A 167 15.33 3.66 -11.88
N ILE A 168 15.13 2.40 -12.26
CA ILE A 168 16.21 1.45 -12.51
C ILE A 168 17.02 1.87 -13.74
N GLU A 169 16.35 2.26 -14.83
CA GLU A 169 16.99 2.78 -16.03
C GLU A 169 17.93 3.94 -15.70
N ARG A 170 17.45 4.94 -14.95
CA ARG A 170 18.23 6.14 -14.60
C ARG A 170 19.41 5.86 -13.68
N LYS A 171 19.27 4.92 -12.74
CA LYS A 171 20.28 4.67 -11.71
C LYS A 171 21.27 3.58 -12.07
N ASN A 172 20.83 2.55 -12.78
CA ASN A 172 21.64 1.38 -13.12
C ASN A 172 21.91 1.23 -14.61
N GLY A 173 21.26 2.04 -15.47
CA GLY A 173 21.37 1.94 -16.92
C GLY A 173 20.65 0.73 -17.52
N TYR A 174 19.90 -0.05 -16.74
CA TYR A 174 19.14 -1.18 -17.27
C TYR A 174 17.89 -0.72 -17.99
N ILE A 175 17.78 -1.09 -19.27
CA ILE A 175 16.59 -0.86 -20.09
C ILE A 175 15.85 -2.18 -20.20
N PHE A 176 14.57 -2.17 -19.86
CA PHE A 176 13.71 -3.33 -19.96
C PHE A 176 12.80 -3.20 -21.18
N GLU A 177 12.59 -4.29 -21.91
CA GLU A 177 11.65 -4.32 -23.03
C GLU A 177 10.21 -4.16 -22.53
N GLU A 178 9.88 -4.84 -21.44
CA GLU A 178 8.60 -4.73 -20.75
C GLU A 178 8.77 -4.13 -19.34
N GLU A 179 7.87 -3.24 -18.97
CA GLU A 179 7.92 -2.63 -17.64
C GLU A 179 7.73 -3.65 -16.52
N ILE A 180 7.12 -4.80 -16.76
CA ILE A 180 6.96 -5.87 -15.76
C ILE A 180 8.30 -6.48 -15.35
N GLU A 181 9.28 -6.59 -16.24
CA GLU A 181 10.60 -7.13 -15.93
C GLU A 181 11.33 -6.30 -14.87
N ALA A 182 11.10 -4.99 -14.88
CA ALA A 182 11.65 -4.10 -13.86
C ALA A 182 11.14 -4.42 -12.45
N ARG A 183 9.88 -4.90 -12.30
CA ARG A 183 9.35 -5.31 -10.98
C ARG A 183 9.98 -6.61 -10.53
N GLU A 184 10.14 -7.56 -11.44
CA GLU A 184 10.84 -8.81 -11.13
C GLU A 184 12.28 -8.55 -10.68
N TRP A 185 12.96 -7.63 -11.36
CA TRP A 185 14.28 -7.19 -10.93
C TRP A 185 14.22 -6.55 -9.54
N ALA A 186 13.30 -5.62 -9.30
CA ALA A 186 13.21 -4.87 -8.05
C ALA A 186 12.89 -5.73 -6.81
N VAL A 187 12.20 -6.85 -6.99
CA VAL A 187 11.85 -7.78 -5.89
C VAL A 187 12.85 -8.91 -5.70
N LYS A 188 13.93 -8.97 -6.49
CA LYS A 188 15.00 -9.99 -6.34
C LYS A 188 15.96 -9.59 -5.23
N LYS A 189 16.52 -10.60 -4.56
CA LYS A 189 17.63 -10.43 -3.63
C LYS A 189 18.83 -9.78 -4.35
N SER A 190 19.46 -8.83 -3.70
CA SER A 190 20.62 -8.09 -4.24
C SER A 190 20.29 -7.07 -5.34
N SER A 191 19.03 -6.84 -5.70
CA SER A 191 18.67 -5.77 -6.59
C SER A 191 18.65 -4.44 -5.84
N SER A 192 19.56 -3.54 -6.17
CA SER A 192 19.66 -2.23 -5.53
C SER A 192 19.86 -1.12 -6.55
N THR A 193 19.15 -0.02 -6.34
CA THR A 193 19.38 1.24 -7.05
C THR A 193 20.22 2.22 -6.22
N ARG A 194 20.83 1.77 -5.13
CA ARG A 194 21.71 2.60 -4.28
C ARG A 194 23.17 2.45 -4.69
N TYR A 195 23.88 3.56 -4.76
CA TYR A 195 25.34 3.62 -4.98
C TYR A 195 26.08 3.51 -3.66
N ASN A 196 27.18 2.73 -3.65
CA ASN A 196 28.23 2.66 -2.61
C ASN A 196 27.76 2.46 -1.16
N ASN A 197 27.91 1.25 -0.62
CA ASN A 197 27.97 0.88 0.82
C ASN A 197 26.88 1.42 1.76
N GLU A 198 25.86 2.12 1.28
CA GLU A 198 24.67 2.38 2.08
C GLU A 198 23.92 1.06 2.25
N THR A 199 23.70 0.66 3.50
CA THR A 199 22.87 -0.48 3.86
C THR A 199 21.47 -0.30 3.28
N GLY A 200 21.23 -0.79 2.08
CA GLY A 200 19.95 -0.62 1.39
C GLY A 200 19.92 -1.36 0.05
N GLY A 201 18.75 -1.63 -0.45
CA GLY A 201 18.50 -2.44 -1.65
C GLY A 201 17.84 -3.76 -1.34
N LEU A 202 17.65 -4.04 -0.06
CA LEU A 202 16.85 -5.19 0.39
C LEU A 202 15.38 -4.80 0.68
N GLY A 203 15.02 -3.50 0.63
CA GLY A 203 13.72 -3.02 1.10
C GLY A 203 12.52 -3.70 0.45
N LEU A 204 12.44 -3.69 -0.88
CA LEU A 204 11.32 -4.34 -1.58
C LEU A 204 11.41 -5.88 -1.49
N TYR A 205 12.62 -6.44 -1.58
CA TYR A 205 12.85 -7.86 -1.40
C TYR A 205 12.50 -8.31 0.02
N SER A 206 13.04 -7.67 1.06
CA SER A 206 12.78 -8.05 2.46
C SER A 206 11.32 -7.84 2.85
N THR A 207 10.67 -6.80 2.33
CA THR A 207 9.22 -6.60 2.51
C THR A 207 8.44 -7.74 1.87
N ARG A 208 8.77 -8.16 0.65
CA ARG A 208 8.14 -9.29 -0.01
C ARG A 208 8.30 -10.59 0.79
N GLU A 209 9.53 -10.91 1.23
CA GLU A 209 9.80 -12.11 2.02
C GLU A 209 9.05 -12.09 3.36
N PHE A 210 8.98 -10.93 4.03
CA PHE A 210 8.18 -10.78 5.24
C PHE A 210 6.70 -11.03 4.97
N ILE A 211 6.12 -10.40 3.94
CA ILE A 211 4.70 -10.60 3.58
C ILE A 211 4.40 -12.08 3.29
N LYS A 212 5.29 -12.76 2.56
CA LYS A 212 5.17 -14.20 2.30
C LYS A 212 5.27 -15.04 3.56
N SER A 213 6.18 -14.71 4.47
CA SER A 213 6.38 -15.47 5.71
C SER A 213 5.16 -15.47 6.61
N ILE A 214 4.32 -14.45 6.52
CA ILE A 214 3.07 -14.32 7.28
C ILE A 214 1.83 -14.81 6.50
N GLY A 215 2.00 -15.38 5.31
CA GLY A 215 0.89 -15.81 4.45
C GLY A 215 0.11 -14.65 3.83
N GLY A 216 0.73 -13.49 3.71
CA GLY A 216 0.16 -12.31 3.10
C GLY A 216 0.35 -12.25 1.59
N GLU A 217 -0.22 -11.23 0.97
CA GLU A 217 -0.13 -10.98 -0.46
C GLU A 217 0.39 -9.57 -0.74
N MET A 218 1.02 -9.39 -1.90
CA MET A 218 1.56 -8.10 -2.32
C MET A 218 1.24 -7.82 -3.77
N TRP A 219 0.70 -6.64 -4.05
CA TRP A 219 0.45 -6.13 -5.41
C TRP A 219 1.32 -4.92 -5.70
N ILE A 220 1.85 -4.85 -6.90
CA ILE A 220 2.60 -3.68 -7.38
C ILE A 220 2.06 -3.29 -8.75
N ILE A 221 1.64 -2.03 -8.89
CA ILE A 221 1.37 -1.39 -10.17
C ILE A 221 2.32 -0.20 -10.30
N SER A 222 3.11 -0.17 -11.36
CA SER A 222 3.96 0.97 -11.65
C SER A 222 4.12 1.13 -13.16
N GLY A 223 3.76 2.28 -13.72
CA GLY A 223 3.67 2.39 -15.17
C GLY A 223 2.64 1.42 -15.75
N ARG A 224 3.03 0.62 -16.73
CA ARG A 224 2.19 -0.40 -17.34
C ARG A 224 2.25 -1.77 -16.66
N GLY A 225 3.26 -2.03 -15.85
CA GLY A 225 3.38 -3.34 -15.26
C GLY A 225 2.47 -3.57 -14.06
N TYR A 226 1.81 -4.71 -14.06
CA TYR A 226 1.07 -5.28 -12.95
C TYR A 226 1.79 -6.52 -12.44
N TRP A 227 1.94 -6.62 -11.14
CA TRP A 227 2.60 -7.72 -10.45
C TRP A 227 1.85 -8.04 -9.16
N HIS A 228 1.55 -9.33 -8.92
CA HIS A 228 0.88 -9.82 -7.74
C HIS A 228 1.50 -11.14 -7.29
N ASP A 229 1.96 -11.20 -6.07
CA ASP A 229 2.51 -12.39 -5.42
C ASP A 229 1.55 -12.90 -4.35
N LYS A 230 1.07 -14.12 -4.55
CA LYS A 230 0.14 -14.81 -3.67
C LYS A 230 0.53 -16.28 -3.57
N ASP A 231 0.74 -16.81 -2.36
CA ASP A 231 0.94 -18.26 -2.10
C ASP A 231 1.95 -18.93 -3.04
N ASN A 232 3.08 -18.27 -3.34
CA ASN A 232 4.06 -18.65 -4.35
C ASN A 232 3.53 -18.69 -5.79
N ASN A 233 2.32 -18.23 -6.04
CA ASN A 233 1.78 -18.01 -7.36
C ASN A 233 1.98 -16.54 -7.76
N LEU A 234 2.73 -16.33 -8.84
CA LEU A 234 3.05 -15.01 -9.35
C LEU A 234 2.19 -14.70 -10.58
N GLU A 235 1.27 -13.74 -10.43
CA GLU A 235 0.50 -13.18 -11.53
C GLU A 235 1.17 -11.88 -12.01
N LYS A 236 1.44 -11.78 -13.30
CA LYS A 236 2.09 -10.62 -13.90
C LYS A 236 1.65 -10.40 -15.33
N TYR A 237 1.43 -9.14 -15.70
CA TYR A 237 1.12 -8.75 -17.08
C TYR A 237 1.29 -7.24 -17.29
N GLU A 238 1.33 -6.85 -18.57
CA GLU A 238 1.34 -5.46 -18.98
C GLU A 238 -0.09 -4.91 -19.08
N LEU A 239 -0.32 -3.76 -18.46
CA LEU A 239 -1.56 -3.01 -18.55
C LEU A 239 -1.65 -2.29 -19.91
N LYS A 240 -2.86 -2.12 -20.43
CA LYS A 240 -3.10 -1.37 -21.66
C LYS A 240 -2.69 0.10 -21.58
N SER A 241 -2.74 0.68 -20.40
CA SER A 241 -2.41 2.09 -20.13
C SER A 241 -1.51 2.21 -18.92
N SER A 242 -0.60 3.20 -18.94
CA SER A 242 0.36 3.45 -17.87
C SER A 242 -0.29 4.19 -16.69
N PHE A 243 0.02 3.76 -15.45
CA PHE A 243 -0.22 4.54 -14.24
C PHE A 243 0.92 5.53 -14.00
N PRO A 244 0.63 6.78 -13.63
CA PRO A 244 1.66 7.83 -13.51
C PRO A 244 2.41 7.79 -12.17
N GLY A 245 3.00 6.66 -11.83
CA GLY A 245 3.71 6.46 -10.56
C GLY A 245 3.70 5.01 -10.12
N THR A 246 3.55 4.80 -8.80
CA THR A 246 3.54 3.46 -8.20
C THR A 246 2.41 3.32 -7.19
N VAL A 247 1.76 2.17 -7.19
CA VAL A 247 0.77 1.73 -6.19
C VAL A 247 1.24 0.38 -5.66
N ILE A 248 1.42 0.27 -4.36
CA ILE A 248 1.74 -0.99 -3.68
C ILE A 248 0.63 -1.27 -2.68
N THR A 249 0.03 -2.44 -2.77
CA THR A 249 -0.98 -2.93 -1.82
C THR A 249 -0.46 -4.16 -1.11
N PHE A 250 -0.68 -4.22 0.18
CA PHE A 250 -0.39 -5.37 1.03
C PHE A 250 -1.68 -5.95 1.58
N LEU A 251 -1.75 -7.25 1.67
CA LEU A 251 -2.68 -7.99 2.49
C LEU A 251 -1.91 -8.60 3.66
N PHE A 252 -2.36 -8.31 4.86
CA PHE A 252 -1.85 -8.88 6.11
C PHE A 252 -2.94 -9.77 6.71
N PRO A 253 -2.75 -11.10 6.78
CA PRO A 253 -3.59 -11.96 7.60
C PRO A 253 -3.34 -11.64 9.07
N LEU A 254 -4.41 -11.49 9.85
CA LEU A 254 -4.32 -10.99 11.23
C LEU A 254 -4.37 -12.11 12.29
N ASP A 255 -4.60 -13.34 11.86
CA ASP A 255 -4.52 -14.54 12.71
C ASP A 255 -3.17 -15.25 12.60
N TYR A 256 -2.16 -14.60 12.03
CA TYR A 256 -0.84 -15.20 11.89
C TYR A 256 -0.17 -15.34 13.26
N ILE A 257 -0.11 -16.56 13.73
CA ILE A 257 0.71 -16.93 14.88
C ILE A 257 2.11 -17.21 14.35
N ASN A 258 3.10 -16.41 14.76
CA ASN A 258 4.48 -16.67 14.42
C ASN A 258 4.89 -18.04 14.98
N LYS A 259 5.19 -19.02 14.11
CA LYS A 259 5.60 -20.36 14.52
C LYS A 259 6.88 -20.33 15.37
N GLU A 260 7.74 -19.34 15.18
CA GLU A 260 8.94 -19.15 16.02
C GLU A 260 8.59 -18.71 17.45
N GLU A 261 7.54 -17.90 17.65
CA GLU A 261 7.05 -17.57 18.98
C GLU A 261 6.35 -18.78 19.66
N CYS A 262 5.74 -19.66 18.88
CA CYS A 262 5.19 -20.91 19.41
C CYS A 262 6.29 -21.90 19.82
N ILE A 263 7.37 -21.97 19.08
CA ILE A 263 8.54 -22.82 19.43
C ILE A 263 9.23 -22.29 20.67
N ASN A 264 9.31 -20.97 20.87
CA ASN A 264 9.88 -20.36 22.07
C ASN A 264 8.96 -20.40 23.30
N LYS A 265 7.69 -20.78 23.16
CA LYS A 265 6.77 -20.99 24.30
C LYS A 265 6.74 -22.41 24.83
N GLU A 266 7.32 -23.35 24.11
CA GLU A 266 7.73 -24.65 24.69
C GLU A 266 9.13 -24.55 25.33
N ILE A 267 9.37 -23.59 26.16
CA ILE A 267 10.42 -23.70 27.17
C ILE A 267 9.87 -24.67 28.20
N ILE A 268 10.15 -25.95 27.97
CA ILE A 268 10.06 -26.97 29.00
C ILE A 268 11.00 -26.48 30.11
N SER A 269 10.45 -26.19 31.27
CA SER A 269 11.30 -25.75 32.39
C SER A 269 12.32 -26.84 32.65
N LEU A 270 13.50 -26.48 33.13
CA LEU A 270 14.51 -27.49 33.52
C LEU A 270 13.92 -28.45 34.61
N ASP A 271 12.96 -27.97 35.35
CA ASP A 271 12.21 -28.76 36.36
C ASP A 271 11.30 -29.83 35.72
N ASP A 272 10.77 -29.55 34.50
CA ASP A 272 9.98 -30.52 33.72
C ASP A 272 10.87 -31.60 33.08
N ILE A 273 12.15 -31.31 32.82
CA ILE A 273 13.13 -32.27 32.27
C ILE A 273 13.77 -33.12 33.35
N ILE A 274 13.95 -32.57 34.53
CA ILE A 274 14.66 -33.25 35.65
C ILE A 274 13.69 -34.08 36.52
N GLY A 275 12.42 -34.25 36.10
CA GLY A 275 11.41 -35.03 36.78
C GLY A 275 11.59 -34.94 38.31
N GLY A 276 10.79 -34.11 38.97
CA GLY A 276 10.92 -33.80 40.38
C GLY A 276 11.11 -35.00 41.31
N GLU A 277 12.30 -35.50 41.37
CA GLU A 277 12.80 -36.37 42.44
C GLU A 277 14.32 -36.19 42.54
N LEU A 278 14.71 -35.18 43.25
CA LEU A 278 15.98 -35.17 43.97
C LEU A 278 15.68 -34.63 45.37
N TRP A 279 15.40 -35.56 46.26
CA TRP A 279 15.70 -35.69 47.71
C TRP A 279 15.98 -34.42 48.48
#